data_4dbaf1082f814d48f01499bd1bf2f9c8
#
_entry.id   4dbaf1082f814d48f01499bd1bf2f9c8
#
_cell.length_a   1.000
_cell.length_b   1.000
_cell.length_c   1.000
_cell.angle_alpha   90.00
_cell.angle_beta   90.00
_cell.angle_gamma   90.00
#
_symmetry.space_group_name_H-M   'P 1'
#
loop_
_entity.id
_entity.type
_entity.pdbx_description
1 polymer ?
#
loop_
_entity_poly.entity_id
_entity_poly.type
_entity_poly.pdbx_seq_one_letter_code
_entity_poly.pdbx_strand_id
1 'polypeptide(L)'
;SRGLGDVYKRQSQVSNNPPTRVYCSKFGRRNIKQFSYYFHKTEMPGLLGKKIGMTSVFSAEGQNVPCTVIEVGPCVVTQIKTVEKDGYAAVQVGFQDAKEKNASAPLMGHFKKAGVTPKRHLAEFKGFDQELNLGDTLTVELFNDAKYVDVVGTSKGKGFQGVVKRHGFGGVGQSTHGQDDRLRKPGSIGACSYPAKVFKGMRMGGQMGGDRVTTQNLKVLKVIPEHNLLLIKGSVPGCKGSIVIIEK
;
A
#
# COMPACT_ATOMS: atom_id res chain seq x y z
N SER A 1 37.12 16.30 -49.76
CA SER A 1 36.25 15.22 -49.34
C SER A 1 37.00 14.25 -48.41
N ARG A 2 36.98 14.51 -47.12
CA ARG A 2 37.50 13.54 -46.13
C ARG A 2 36.25 12.97 -45.43
N GLY A 3 36.15 11.63 -45.53
CA GLY A 3 34.94 10.90 -45.28
C GLY A 3 34.48 10.82 -43.84
N LEU A 4 33.18 10.73 -43.73
CA LEU A 4 32.36 10.50 -42.52
C LEU A 4 32.56 9.09 -41.92
N GLY A 5 33.68 8.40 -42.20
CA GLY A 5 33.90 7.00 -41.79
C GLY A 5 34.49 6.78 -40.40
N ASP A 6 35.09 7.81 -39.76
CA ASP A 6 35.87 7.60 -38.53
C ASP A 6 35.14 7.89 -37.21
N VAL A 7 33.91 8.33 -37.26
CA VAL A 7 33.13 8.62 -36.06
C VAL A 7 32.46 7.35 -35.48
N TYR A 8 32.24 6.31 -36.29
CA TYR A 8 31.56 5.08 -35.85
C TYR A 8 32.48 3.95 -35.34
N LYS A 9 33.81 4.10 -35.46
CA LYS A 9 34.75 3.06 -34.99
C LYS A 9 35.20 3.20 -33.53
N ARG A 10 34.74 4.20 -32.79
CA ARG A 10 35.11 4.40 -31.36
C ARG A 10 34.09 3.93 -30.34
N GLN A 11 33.02 3.26 -30.75
CA GLN A 11 31.98 2.79 -29.82
C GLN A 11 32.00 1.31 -29.50
N SER A 12 33.03 0.55 -29.93
CA SER A 12 33.08 -0.90 -29.69
C SER A 12 34.18 -1.36 -28.72
N GLN A 13 34.63 -0.51 -27.80
CA GLN A 13 35.43 -0.94 -26.66
C GLN A 13 34.82 -0.40 -25.35
N VAL A 14 33.69 -0.99 -24.96
CA VAL A 14 33.24 -0.88 -23.58
C VAL A 14 33.94 -2.01 -22.81
N SER A 15 34.99 -1.62 -22.09
CA SER A 15 35.71 -2.48 -21.16
C SER A 15 34.76 -2.96 -20.06
N ASN A 16 34.69 -4.28 -19.86
CA ASN A 16 34.09 -4.98 -18.72
C ASN A 16 34.89 -4.70 -17.43
N ASN A 17 34.83 -3.49 -16.91
CA ASN A 17 35.31 -3.20 -15.56
C ASN A 17 34.12 -2.75 -14.69
N PRO A 18 33.90 -3.36 -13.52
CA PRO A 18 32.90 -2.90 -12.57
C PRO A 18 33.27 -1.51 -12.06
N PRO A 19 32.29 -0.65 -11.72
CA PRO A 19 32.58 0.72 -11.30
C PRO A 19 33.41 0.71 -10.03
N THR A 20 34.61 1.24 -10.14
CA THR A 20 35.53 1.50 -9.03
C THR A 20 34.82 2.45 -8.04
N ARG A 21 34.56 1.97 -6.84
CA ARG A 21 34.10 2.80 -5.72
C ARG A 21 35.14 3.87 -5.43
N VAL A 22 34.83 5.12 -5.72
CA VAL A 22 35.57 6.26 -5.21
C VAL A 22 35.31 6.32 -3.69
N TYR A 23 36.27 5.85 -2.92
CA TYR A 23 36.31 6.06 -1.48
C TYR A 23 36.70 7.50 -1.21
N CYS A 24 35.75 8.32 -0.81
CA CYS A 24 36.01 9.57 -0.16
C CYS A 24 36.55 9.29 1.27
N SER A 25 37.89 9.18 1.37
CA SER A 25 38.58 9.05 2.64
C SER A 25 38.65 10.41 3.30
N LYS A 26 37.72 10.76 4.17
CA LYS A 26 37.89 11.69 5.31
C LYS A 26 36.56 12.00 5.96
N PHE A 27 35.94 11.00 6.59
CA PHE A 27 35.04 11.23 7.71
C PHE A 27 35.18 10.09 8.69
N GLY A 28 35.47 10.45 9.94
CA GLY A 28 35.85 9.56 11.01
C GLY A 28 34.82 8.43 11.26
N ARG A 29 35.34 7.28 11.65
CA ARG A 29 34.61 6.08 12.08
C ARG A 29 33.61 6.45 13.19
N ARG A 30 32.42 6.89 12.82
CA ARG A 30 31.25 6.87 13.72
C ARG A 30 30.36 5.73 13.26
N ASN A 31 30.21 4.80 14.17
CA ASN A 31 29.31 3.62 14.19
C ASN A 31 28.29 3.51 13.05
N ILE A 32 28.62 2.70 12.05
CA ILE A 32 27.72 2.27 10.96
C ILE A 32 26.56 1.39 11.50
N LYS A 33 26.55 1.04 12.77
CA LYS A 33 25.47 0.24 13.38
C LYS A 33 24.16 1.01 13.59
N GLN A 34 24.14 2.33 13.47
CA GLN A 34 22.95 3.14 13.77
C GLN A 34 22.09 3.50 12.56
N PHE A 35 22.57 3.29 11.31
CA PHE A 35 21.81 3.57 10.11
C PHE A 35 21.03 2.35 9.54
N SER A 36 21.20 1.18 10.12
CA SER A 36 20.46 -0.02 9.74
C SER A 36 19.04 -0.06 10.31
N TYR A 37 18.67 0.88 11.19
CA TYR A 37 17.36 0.86 11.88
C TYR A 37 16.19 1.39 11.05
N TYR A 38 16.42 2.03 9.90
CA TYR A 38 15.34 2.62 9.11
C TYR A 38 14.86 1.80 7.91
N PHE A 39 15.46 0.62 7.65
CA PHE A 39 15.09 -0.23 6.52
C PHE A 39 14.61 -1.64 6.89
N HIS A 40 14.38 -1.90 8.16
CA HIS A 40 13.56 -3.04 8.52
C HIS A 40 12.10 -2.63 8.30
N LYS A 41 11.57 -2.93 7.12
CA LYS A 41 10.16 -3.14 6.95
C LYS A 41 9.81 -4.22 7.97
N THR A 42 9.29 -3.80 9.11
CA THR A 42 8.92 -4.67 10.23
C THR A 42 8.07 -5.79 9.65
N GLU A 43 8.53 -7.01 9.80
CA GLU A 43 7.77 -8.19 9.41
C GLU A 43 6.58 -8.22 10.36
N MET A 44 5.43 -7.81 9.87
CA MET A 44 4.21 -7.66 10.67
C MET A 44 3.22 -8.74 10.28
N PRO A 45 2.74 -9.55 11.24
CA PRO A 45 1.65 -10.46 10.99
C PRO A 45 0.38 -9.66 10.71
N GLY A 46 -0.45 -10.15 9.83
CA GLY A 46 -1.67 -9.46 9.46
C GLY A 46 -2.74 -10.36 8.89
N LEU A 47 -3.95 -9.83 8.78
CA LEU A 47 -5.10 -10.50 8.21
C LEU A 47 -5.83 -9.62 7.20
N LEU A 48 -6.62 -10.27 6.36
CA LEU A 48 -7.57 -9.61 5.48
C LEU A 48 -8.90 -9.39 6.19
N GLY A 49 -9.49 -8.22 5.97
CA GLY A 49 -10.80 -7.90 6.50
C GLY A 49 -11.67 -7.14 5.51
N LYS A 50 -12.95 -7.06 5.79
CA LYS A 50 -13.95 -6.31 5.03
C LYS A 50 -14.49 -5.17 5.87
N LYS A 51 -14.42 -3.95 5.35
CA LYS A 51 -14.99 -2.78 6.00
C LYS A 51 -16.52 -2.84 5.96
N ILE A 52 -17.16 -2.99 7.12
CA ILE A 52 -18.62 -2.98 7.23
C ILE A 52 -19.13 -1.55 7.22
N GLY A 53 -18.58 -0.68 8.07
CA GLY A 53 -19.04 0.69 8.19
C GLY A 53 -18.37 1.44 9.32
N MET A 54 -18.97 2.57 9.69
CA MET A 54 -18.55 3.35 10.85
C MET A 54 -19.71 3.48 11.83
N THR A 55 -19.37 3.48 13.09
CA THR A 55 -20.26 3.71 14.23
C THR A 55 -19.52 4.53 15.28
N SER A 56 -20.15 4.76 16.41
CA SER A 56 -19.51 5.34 17.58
C SER A 56 -19.75 4.48 18.81
N VAL A 57 -18.77 4.49 19.72
CA VAL A 57 -18.80 3.77 20.99
C VAL A 57 -18.44 4.75 22.10
N PHE A 58 -19.17 4.68 23.22
CA PHE A 58 -18.84 5.47 24.39
C PHE A 58 -17.67 4.83 25.14
N SER A 59 -16.68 5.64 25.51
CA SER A 59 -15.60 5.21 26.40
C SER A 59 -16.10 5.11 27.85
N ALA A 60 -15.33 4.49 28.74
CA ALA A 60 -15.62 4.45 30.16
C ALA A 60 -15.75 5.84 30.79
N GLU A 61 -15.12 6.86 30.18
CA GLU A 61 -15.19 8.27 30.60
C GLU A 61 -16.40 9.01 30.03
N GLY A 62 -17.33 8.33 29.33
CA GLY A 62 -18.50 8.93 28.70
C GLY A 62 -18.22 9.66 27.39
N GLN A 63 -16.98 9.62 26.87
CA GLN A 63 -16.64 10.26 25.60
C GLN A 63 -17.15 9.45 24.41
N ASN A 64 -17.75 10.12 23.43
CA ASN A 64 -18.16 9.49 22.19
C ASN A 64 -16.96 9.33 21.24
N VAL A 65 -16.56 8.08 20.99
CA VAL A 65 -15.40 7.74 20.15
C VAL A 65 -15.89 7.19 18.82
N PRO A 66 -15.64 7.88 17.67
CA PRO A 66 -15.96 7.35 16.36
C PRO A 66 -15.07 6.15 16.03
N CYS A 67 -15.65 5.09 15.51
CA CYS A 67 -14.92 3.88 15.16
C CYS A 67 -15.40 3.27 13.85
N THR A 68 -14.48 2.54 13.21
CA THR A 68 -14.78 1.71 12.03
C THR A 68 -14.91 0.26 12.47
N VAL A 69 -15.95 -0.39 11.97
CA VAL A 69 -16.19 -1.82 12.15
C VAL A 69 -15.66 -2.57 10.95
N ILE A 70 -14.79 -3.55 11.20
CA ILE A 70 -14.18 -4.39 10.17
C ILE A 70 -14.47 -5.85 10.53
N GLU A 71 -14.97 -6.62 9.60
CA GLU A 71 -15.10 -8.07 9.65
C GLU A 71 -13.76 -8.66 9.22
N VAL A 72 -13.03 -9.29 10.16
CA VAL A 72 -11.67 -9.80 9.97
C VAL A 72 -11.69 -11.31 10.00
N GLY A 73 -11.45 -11.95 8.85
CA GLY A 73 -11.45 -13.41 8.78
C GLY A 73 -12.85 -14.02 8.68
N PRO A 74 -12.97 -15.36 8.78
CA PRO A 74 -11.85 -16.29 8.88
C PRO A 74 -10.95 -16.25 7.63
N CYS A 75 -9.64 -16.17 7.86
CA CYS A 75 -8.64 -16.23 6.81
C CYS A 75 -7.97 -17.60 6.81
N VAL A 76 -7.80 -18.22 5.64
CA VAL A 76 -7.23 -19.56 5.52
C VAL A 76 -5.84 -19.49 4.88
N VAL A 77 -4.88 -20.23 5.43
CA VAL A 77 -3.52 -20.32 4.90
C VAL A 77 -3.54 -21.13 3.60
N THR A 78 -3.18 -20.48 2.50
CA THR A 78 -3.20 -21.08 1.16
C THR A 78 -1.81 -21.53 0.68
N GLN A 79 -0.76 -20.85 1.13
CA GLN A 79 0.62 -21.22 0.79
C GLN A 79 1.59 -20.71 1.86
N ILE A 80 2.61 -21.51 2.14
CA ILE A 80 3.75 -21.12 2.96
C ILE A 80 4.94 -21.01 2.03
N LYS A 81 5.56 -19.84 1.98
CA LYS A 81 6.74 -19.56 1.18
C LYS A 81 7.98 -19.67 2.04
N THR A 82 8.99 -20.34 1.51
CA THR A 82 10.28 -20.55 2.19
C THR A 82 11.40 -19.88 1.42
N VAL A 83 12.46 -19.49 2.13
CA VAL A 83 13.62 -18.82 1.52
C VAL A 83 14.29 -19.70 0.45
N GLU A 84 14.28 -21.02 0.62
CA GLU A 84 14.92 -21.96 -0.30
C GLU A 84 14.23 -22.05 -1.67
N LYS A 85 12.88 -21.98 -1.69
CA LYS A 85 12.08 -22.14 -2.92
C LYS A 85 11.69 -20.83 -3.56
N ASP A 86 11.28 -19.86 -2.71
CA ASP A 86 10.67 -18.59 -3.15
C ASP A 86 11.60 -17.38 -2.96
N GLY A 87 12.76 -17.56 -2.30
CA GLY A 87 13.72 -16.50 -2.02
C GLY A 87 13.35 -15.61 -0.82
N TYR A 88 12.19 -15.81 -0.21
CA TYR A 88 11.75 -15.10 0.99
C TYR A 88 10.74 -15.95 1.78
N ALA A 89 10.68 -15.71 3.10
CA ALA A 89 9.69 -16.33 3.97
C ALA A 89 8.43 -15.49 4.03
N ALA A 90 7.25 -16.07 3.79
CA ALA A 90 5.95 -15.43 3.90
C ALA A 90 4.84 -16.48 3.99
N VAL A 91 3.71 -16.09 4.56
CA VAL A 91 2.49 -16.89 4.60
C VAL A 91 1.44 -16.19 3.74
N GLN A 92 0.92 -16.89 2.75
CA GLN A 92 -0.18 -16.42 1.93
C GLN A 92 -1.50 -16.84 2.58
N VAL A 93 -2.37 -15.87 2.82
CA VAL A 93 -3.71 -16.10 3.38
C VAL A 93 -4.78 -15.70 2.40
N GLY A 94 -5.86 -16.49 2.40
CA GLY A 94 -7.04 -16.28 1.57
C GLY A 94 -8.25 -15.85 2.38
N PHE A 95 -9.04 -14.93 1.84
CA PHE A 95 -10.24 -14.39 2.46
C PHE A 95 -11.43 -14.40 1.49
N GLN A 96 -12.61 -14.68 2.00
CA GLN A 96 -13.88 -14.85 1.28
C GLN A 96 -13.85 -15.93 0.20
N ASP A 97 -14.88 -16.77 0.19
CA ASP A 97 -15.02 -17.82 -0.81
C ASP A 97 -15.36 -17.24 -2.18
N ALA A 98 -14.74 -17.80 -3.19
CA ALA A 98 -15.05 -17.53 -4.59
C ALA A 98 -15.90 -18.68 -5.16
N LYS A 99 -16.80 -18.35 -6.08
CA LYS A 99 -17.52 -19.37 -6.83
C LYS A 99 -16.53 -20.10 -7.76
N GLU A 100 -16.53 -21.41 -7.78
CA GLU A 100 -15.62 -22.23 -8.58
C GLU A 100 -15.61 -21.85 -10.07
N LYS A 101 -16.78 -21.53 -10.62
CA LYS A 101 -16.93 -21.10 -12.02
C LYS A 101 -16.18 -19.80 -12.36
N ASN A 102 -15.80 -19.01 -11.34
CA ASN A 102 -15.06 -17.76 -11.52
C ASN A 102 -13.56 -17.94 -11.29
N ALA A 103 -13.12 -19.10 -10.83
CA ALA A 103 -11.72 -19.41 -10.61
C ALA A 103 -11.10 -20.03 -11.89
N SER A 104 -9.95 -19.53 -12.31
CA SER A 104 -9.20 -20.11 -13.41
C SER A 104 -8.59 -21.46 -13.03
N ALA A 105 -8.33 -22.33 -14.01
CA ALA A 105 -7.77 -23.65 -13.77
C ALA A 105 -6.44 -23.63 -12.96
N PRO A 106 -5.48 -22.70 -13.20
CA PRO A 106 -4.28 -22.58 -12.36
C PRO A 106 -4.59 -22.24 -10.91
N LEU A 107 -5.53 -21.34 -10.65
CA LEU A 107 -5.96 -20.98 -9.28
C LEU A 107 -6.63 -22.16 -8.59
N MET A 108 -7.47 -22.91 -9.29
CA MET A 108 -8.06 -24.14 -8.75
C MET A 108 -7.00 -25.16 -8.35
N GLY A 109 -5.95 -25.34 -9.17
CA GLY A 109 -4.80 -26.20 -8.83
C GLY A 109 -4.05 -25.73 -7.59
N HIS A 110 -3.90 -24.41 -7.43
CA HIS A 110 -3.28 -23.79 -6.26
C HIS A 110 -4.06 -24.10 -4.97
N PHE A 111 -5.37 -23.88 -4.96
CA PHE A 111 -6.23 -24.11 -3.78
C PHE A 111 -6.37 -25.61 -3.48
N LYS A 112 -6.39 -26.48 -4.50
CA LYS A 112 -6.41 -27.93 -4.31
C LYS A 112 -5.17 -28.46 -3.58
N LYS A 113 -3.99 -27.87 -3.81
CA LYS A 113 -2.76 -28.22 -3.07
C LYS A 113 -2.87 -27.92 -1.58
N ALA A 114 -3.58 -26.85 -1.23
CA ALA A 114 -3.81 -26.46 0.15
C ALA A 114 -5.03 -27.16 0.78
N GLY A 115 -5.81 -27.93 0.01
CA GLY A 115 -7.03 -28.58 0.47
C GLY A 115 -8.18 -27.62 0.81
N VAL A 116 -8.16 -26.40 0.20
CA VAL A 116 -9.06 -25.29 0.57
C VAL A 116 -9.96 -24.93 -0.60
N THR A 117 -11.17 -24.44 -0.30
CA THR A 117 -12.07 -23.83 -1.29
C THR A 117 -11.43 -22.59 -1.93
N PRO A 118 -11.73 -22.29 -3.20
CA PRO A 118 -11.21 -21.11 -3.85
C PRO A 118 -11.54 -19.83 -3.06
N LYS A 119 -10.52 -19.00 -2.81
CA LYS A 119 -10.68 -17.71 -2.12
C LYS A 119 -10.61 -16.56 -3.11
N ARG A 120 -11.36 -15.51 -2.81
CA ARG A 120 -11.48 -14.34 -3.67
C ARG A 120 -10.30 -13.38 -3.54
N HIS A 121 -9.80 -13.20 -2.34
CA HIS A 121 -8.72 -12.27 -2.03
C HIS A 121 -7.56 -13.02 -1.40
N LEU A 122 -6.37 -12.78 -1.91
CA LEU A 122 -5.13 -13.35 -1.41
C LEU A 122 -4.19 -12.21 -1.01
N ALA A 123 -3.51 -12.36 0.10
CA ALA A 123 -2.44 -11.47 0.52
C ALA A 123 -1.33 -12.26 1.21
N GLU A 124 -0.12 -11.72 1.17
CA GLU A 124 1.04 -12.31 1.80
C GLU A 124 1.46 -11.47 3.00
N PHE A 125 1.73 -12.15 4.09
CA PHE A 125 2.20 -11.54 5.33
C PHE A 125 3.48 -12.23 5.78
N LYS A 126 4.27 -11.49 6.55
CA LYS A 126 5.50 -11.97 7.17
C LYS A 126 5.39 -11.83 8.68
N GLY A 127 6.31 -12.45 9.42
CA GLY A 127 6.43 -12.24 10.86
C GLY A 127 5.35 -12.93 11.70
N PHE A 128 4.83 -14.06 11.27
CA PHE A 128 4.04 -14.91 12.16
C PHE A 128 4.97 -15.64 13.12
N ASP A 129 4.73 -15.48 14.43
CA ASP A 129 5.50 -16.16 15.50
C ASP A 129 5.13 -17.64 15.65
N GLN A 130 4.00 -18.05 15.10
CA GLN A 130 3.47 -19.40 15.17
C GLN A 130 3.83 -20.21 13.92
N GLU A 131 4.13 -21.47 14.11
CA GLU A 131 4.24 -22.43 13.00
C GLU A 131 2.85 -22.71 12.43
N LEU A 132 2.60 -22.21 11.22
CA LEU A 132 1.33 -22.36 10.52
C LEU A 132 1.42 -23.51 9.52
N ASN A 133 0.34 -24.27 9.37
CA ASN A 133 0.20 -25.30 8.38
C ASN A 133 -0.73 -24.87 7.23
N LEU A 134 -0.62 -25.56 6.09
CA LEU A 134 -1.54 -25.34 4.98
C LEU A 134 -2.96 -25.72 5.40
N GLY A 135 -3.91 -24.84 5.11
CA GLY A 135 -5.31 -25.04 5.48
C GLY A 135 -5.70 -24.51 6.87
N ASP A 136 -4.74 -24.05 7.68
CA ASP A 136 -5.05 -23.47 8.98
C ASP A 136 -5.91 -22.21 8.84
N THR A 137 -6.82 -22.03 9.81
CA THR A 137 -7.74 -20.90 9.83
C THR A 137 -7.27 -19.87 10.86
N LEU A 138 -7.03 -18.66 10.40
CA LEU A 138 -6.65 -17.52 11.23
C LEU A 138 -7.89 -16.67 11.52
N THR A 139 -8.11 -16.35 12.80
CA THR A 139 -9.25 -15.56 13.29
C THR A 139 -8.82 -14.19 13.80
N VAL A 140 -9.78 -13.37 14.16
CA VAL A 140 -9.56 -12.03 14.71
C VAL A 140 -8.77 -12.04 16.03
N GLU A 141 -8.65 -13.20 16.69
CA GLU A 141 -7.96 -13.38 17.97
C GLU A 141 -6.49 -12.96 17.92
N LEU A 142 -5.87 -13.00 16.73
CA LEU A 142 -4.51 -12.48 16.51
C LEU A 142 -4.31 -11.04 17.02
N PHE A 143 -5.39 -10.25 17.05
CA PHE A 143 -5.36 -8.85 17.47
C PHE A 143 -5.75 -8.59 18.93
N ASN A 144 -5.99 -9.62 19.76
CA ASN A 144 -6.40 -9.43 21.15
C ASN A 144 -5.37 -8.62 21.96
N ASP A 145 -4.09 -8.86 21.74
CA ASP A 145 -3.00 -8.17 22.44
C ASP A 145 -2.55 -6.88 21.75
N ALA A 146 -3.10 -6.58 20.57
CA ALA A 146 -2.70 -5.42 19.79
C ALA A 146 -3.36 -4.14 20.31
N LYS A 147 -2.56 -3.18 20.77
CA LYS A 147 -3.04 -1.84 21.14
C LYS A 147 -3.28 -0.96 19.91
N TYR A 148 -2.43 -1.12 18.91
CA TYR A 148 -2.46 -0.35 17.66
C TYR A 148 -2.32 -1.29 16.48
N VAL A 149 -2.90 -0.92 15.36
CA VAL A 149 -2.82 -1.65 14.10
C VAL A 149 -2.66 -0.68 12.94
N ASP A 150 -2.00 -1.14 11.89
CA ASP A 150 -1.90 -0.45 10.62
C ASP A 150 -2.94 -1.00 9.65
N VAL A 151 -3.64 -0.13 8.95
CA VAL A 151 -4.67 -0.56 8.00
C VAL A 151 -4.36 -0.04 6.61
N VAL A 152 -4.20 -0.96 5.69
CA VAL A 152 -3.96 -0.69 4.28
C VAL A 152 -5.24 -0.95 3.49
N GLY A 153 -5.63 0.02 2.69
CA GLY A 153 -6.80 -0.12 1.84
C GLY A 153 -6.72 0.74 0.59
N THR A 154 -7.67 0.54 -0.31
CA THR A 154 -7.80 1.37 -1.51
C THR A 154 -8.72 2.53 -1.24
N SER A 155 -8.24 3.75 -1.42
CA SER A 155 -9.02 4.96 -1.21
C SER A 155 -10.19 5.06 -2.19
N LYS A 156 -11.23 5.82 -1.84
CA LYS A 156 -12.38 6.02 -2.73
C LYS A 156 -11.94 6.71 -4.01
N GLY A 157 -12.22 6.11 -5.16
CA GLY A 157 -11.99 6.72 -6.47
C GLY A 157 -12.87 7.96 -6.67
N LYS A 158 -12.30 9.01 -7.24
CA LYS A 158 -12.98 10.28 -7.56
C LYS A 158 -12.92 10.59 -9.05
N GLY A 159 -12.38 9.68 -9.86
CA GLY A 159 -12.19 9.85 -11.29
C GLY A 159 -11.16 10.92 -11.61
N PHE A 160 -11.21 11.46 -12.81
CA PHE A 160 -10.35 12.55 -13.25
C PHE A 160 -10.75 13.85 -12.56
N GLN A 161 -9.83 14.48 -11.85
CA GLN A 161 -10.08 15.73 -11.13
C GLN A 161 -9.12 16.83 -11.59
N GLY A 162 -9.64 18.06 -11.60
CA GLY A 162 -8.84 19.25 -11.84
C GLY A 162 -7.94 19.58 -10.64
N VAL A 163 -7.01 20.50 -10.86
CA VAL A 163 -5.95 20.87 -9.90
C VAL A 163 -6.49 21.47 -8.59
N VAL A 164 -7.63 22.12 -8.63
CA VAL A 164 -8.26 22.70 -7.44
C VAL A 164 -8.65 21.61 -6.45
N LYS A 165 -9.36 20.55 -6.91
CA LYS A 165 -9.79 19.46 -6.04
C LYS A 165 -8.66 18.48 -5.73
N ARG A 166 -7.79 18.20 -6.72
CA ARG A 166 -6.73 17.20 -6.57
C ARG A 166 -5.57 17.69 -5.72
N HIS A 167 -5.19 18.96 -5.86
CA HIS A 167 -3.99 19.51 -5.23
C HIS A 167 -4.25 20.74 -4.32
N GLY A 168 -5.51 21.17 -4.20
CA GLY A 168 -5.87 22.31 -3.36
C GLY A 168 -5.43 23.67 -3.93
N PHE A 169 -5.30 23.79 -5.25
CA PHE A 169 -4.97 25.08 -5.87
C PHE A 169 -6.09 26.08 -5.67
N GLY A 170 -5.74 27.35 -5.39
CA GLY A 170 -6.71 28.43 -5.21
C GLY A 170 -7.44 28.82 -6.49
N GLY A 171 -6.80 28.68 -7.63
CA GLY A 171 -7.28 29.22 -8.88
C GLY A 171 -7.21 30.76 -8.92
N VAL A 172 -7.97 31.39 -9.79
CA VAL A 172 -8.14 32.85 -9.86
C VAL A 172 -9.43 33.21 -9.11
N GLY A 173 -9.41 34.29 -8.32
CA GLY A 173 -10.58 34.74 -7.52
C GLY A 173 -11.83 35.03 -8.36
N GLN A 174 -12.99 35.15 -7.73
CA GLN A 174 -14.27 35.37 -8.42
C GLN A 174 -14.40 36.74 -9.10
N SER A 175 -13.74 37.77 -8.59
CA SER A 175 -13.74 39.11 -9.18
C SER A 175 -12.48 39.32 -10.03
N THR A 176 -12.51 38.92 -11.28
CA THR A 176 -11.32 38.75 -12.12
C THR A 176 -11.26 39.66 -13.34
N HIS A 177 -12.12 40.69 -13.42
CA HIS A 177 -12.14 41.63 -14.55
C HIS A 177 -12.11 40.93 -15.92
N GLY A 178 -13.06 40.00 -16.15
CA GLY A 178 -13.19 39.23 -17.43
C GLY A 178 -12.36 37.96 -17.57
N GLN A 179 -11.65 37.50 -16.51
CA GLN A 179 -10.89 36.24 -16.54
C GLN A 179 -11.68 35.03 -16.04
N ASP A 180 -12.99 34.98 -16.27
CA ASP A 180 -13.87 33.92 -15.76
C ASP A 180 -13.54 32.53 -16.31
N ASP A 181 -12.96 32.45 -17.51
CA ASP A 181 -12.51 31.20 -18.15
C ASP A 181 -11.30 30.56 -17.43
N ARG A 182 -10.63 31.28 -16.54
CA ARG A 182 -9.41 30.83 -15.82
C ARG A 182 -9.62 30.44 -14.37
N LEU A 183 -10.87 30.51 -13.86
CA LEU A 183 -11.19 30.31 -12.43
C LEU A 183 -10.58 29.05 -11.80
N ARG A 184 -10.56 27.95 -12.51
CA ARG A 184 -10.11 26.64 -11.98
C ARG A 184 -8.88 26.08 -12.71
N LYS A 185 -8.11 26.95 -13.36
CA LYS A 185 -6.89 26.54 -14.08
C LYS A 185 -5.69 26.44 -13.13
N PRO A 186 -4.64 25.67 -13.51
CA PRO A 186 -3.44 25.46 -12.69
C PRO A 186 -2.54 26.71 -12.59
N GLY A 187 -2.69 27.69 -13.51
CA GLY A 187 -1.77 28.81 -13.65
C GLY A 187 -0.49 28.41 -14.40
N SER A 188 0.62 29.02 -14.06
CA SER A 188 1.91 28.72 -14.67
C SER A 188 2.36 27.29 -14.38
N ILE A 189 2.90 26.61 -15.41
CA ILE A 189 3.42 25.23 -15.30
C ILE A 189 4.94 25.14 -15.37
N GLY A 190 5.64 26.27 -15.50
CA GLY A 190 7.09 26.33 -15.54
C GLY A 190 7.63 27.73 -15.76
N ALA A 191 8.95 27.88 -15.83
CA ALA A 191 9.65 29.09 -16.21
C ALA A 191 9.56 29.30 -17.75
N CYS A 192 10.02 30.43 -18.27
CA CYS A 192 9.91 30.72 -19.70
C CYS A 192 10.97 30.01 -20.58
N SER A 193 11.74 30.74 -21.38
CA SER A 193 12.68 30.20 -22.39
C SER A 193 13.76 29.26 -21.80
N TYR A 194 14.11 29.40 -20.55
CA TYR A 194 15.02 28.51 -19.83
C TYR A 194 14.33 27.98 -18.57
N PRO A 195 14.24 26.68 -18.36
CA PRO A 195 14.79 25.53 -19.08
C PRO A 195 13.95 25.02 -20.27
N ALA A 196 12.94 25.75 -20.74
CA ALA A 196 12.07 25.43 -21.90
C ALA A 196 11.36 24.05 -21.80
N LYS A 197 11.11 23.58 -20.59
CA LYS A 197 10.45 22.28 -20.34
C LYS A 197 9.60 22.31 -19.06
N VAL A 198 8.59 21.45 -19.00
CA VAL A 198 7.85 21.17 -17.79
C VAL A 198 8.53 20.02 -17.05
N PHE A 199 8.83 20.22 -15.78
CA PHE A 199 9.47 19.18 -14.96
C PHE A 199 8.52 18.05 -14.63
N LYS A 200 9.09 16.84 -14.49
CA LYS A 200 8.35 15.68 -14.01
C LYS A 200 7.80 15.95 -12.59
N GLY A 201 6.62 15.42 -12.30
CA GLY A 201 5.98 15.61 -10.99
C GLY A 201 5.22 16.94 -10.83
N MET A 202 5.12 17.77 -11.87
CA MET A 202 4.29 18.97 -11.84
C MET A 202 2.82 18.63 -11.51
N ARG A 203 2.24 19.37 -10.59
CA ARG A 203 0.87 19.15 -10.11
C ARG A 203 -0.14 19.57 -11.16
N MET A 204 -0.69 18.59 -11.87
CA MET A 204 -1.69 18.76 -12.92
C MET A 204 -2.97 17.98 -12.59
N GLY A 205 -4.02 18.20 -13.37
CA GLY A 205 -5.23 17.37 -13.32
C GLY A 205 -4.92 15.91 -13.62
N GLY A 206 -5.78 15.00 -13.16
CA GLY A 206 -5.61 13.57 -13.38
C GLY A 206 -6.45 12.74 -12.42
N GLN A 207 -6.24 11.42 -12.45
CA GLN A 207 -6.91 10.48 -11.57
C GLN A 207 -6.67 10.87 -10.10
N MET A 208 -7.75 10.90 -9.32
CA MET A 208 -7.72 11.13 -7.87
C MET A 208 -8.40 9.98 -7.15
N GLY A 209 -7.76 9.46 -6.11
CA GLY A 209 -8.24 8.28 -5.40
C GLY A 209 -8.11 6.99 -6.21
N GLY A 210 -8.55 5.88 -5.61
CA GLY A 210 -8.25 4.55 -6.12
C GLY A 210 -6.82 4.10 -5.82
N ASP A 211 -6.12 4.86 -4.99
CA ASP A 211 -4.73 4.59 -4.59
C ASP A 211 -4.68 3.72 -3.35
N ARG A 212 -3.64 2.89 -3.23
CA ARG A 212 -3.33 2.17 -1.99
C ARG A 212 -2.87 3.18 -0.94
N VAL A 213 -3.57 3.22 0.18
CA VAL A 213 -3.29 4.14 1.31
C VAL A 213 -3.14 3.30 2.58
N THR A 214 -2.09 3.56 3.33
CA THR A 214 -1.85 2.99 4.65
C THR A 214 -2.19 4.03 5.71
N THR A 215 -3.07 3.69 6.64
CA THR A 215 -3.35 4.48 7.84
C THR A 215 -2.70 3.77 9.01
N GLN A 216 -1.68 4.41 9.58
CA GLN A 216 -0.84 3.84 10.62
C GLN A 216 -1.37 4.16 12.02
N ASN A 217 -0.98 3.34 13.01
CA ASN A 217 -1.19 3.56 14.44
C ASN A 217 -2.67 3.78 14.82
N LEU A 218 -3.58 3.01 14.25
CA LEU A 218 -4.98 3.06 14.63
C LEU A 218 -5.21 2.26 15.91
N LYS A 219 -5.77 2.91 16.95
CA LYS A 219 -6.06 2.27 18.23
C LYS A 219 -7.18 1.24 18.08
N VAL A 220 -6.94 0.01 18.54
CA VAL A 220 -7.95 -1.02 18.68
C VAL A 220 -8.82 -0.69 19.89
N LEU A 221 -10.13 -0.62 19.70
CA LEU A 221 -11.10 -0.35 20.76
C LEU A 221 -11.66 -1.63 21.37
N LYS A 222 -12.06 -2.57 20.52
CA LYS A 222 -12.64 -3.85 20.95
C LYS A 222 -12.45 -4.91 19.87
N VAL A 223 -12.17 -6.13 20.29
CA VAL A 223 -12.19 -7.34 19.46
C VAL A 223 -13.41 -8.16 19.88
N ILE A 224 -14.20 -8.63 18.93
CA ILE A 224 -15.40 -9.45 19.16
C ILE A 224 -15.22 -10.77 18.38
N PRO A 225 -14.69 -11.82 19.01
CA PRO A 225 -14.38 -13.08 18.32
C PRO A 225 -15.62 -13.80 17.79
N GLU A 226 -16.75 -13.73 18.50
CA GLU A 226 -18.00 -14.41 18.14
C GLU A 226 -18.48 -14.08 16.72
N HIS A 227 -18.23 -12.84 16.28
CA HIS A 227 -18.65 -12.33 14.97
C HIS A 227 -17.45 -11.98 14.05
N ASN A 228 -16.24 -12.29 14.46
CA ASN A 228 -15.01 -11.91 13.75
C ASN A 228 -14.92 -10.41 13.49
N LEU A 229 -15.35 -9.58 14.45
CA LEU A 229 -15.37 -8.13 14.31
C LEU A 229 -14.21 -7.46 15.06
N LEU A 230 -13.61 -6.50 14.39
CA LEU A 230 -12.59 -5.62 14.95
C LEU A 230 -13.08 -4.17 14.89
N LEU A 231 -13.13 -3.50 16.04
CA LEU A 231 -13.47 -2.09 16.16
C LEU A 231 -12.21 -1.26 16.31
N ILE A 232 -11.97 -0.38 15.33
CA ILE A 232 -10.78 0.48 15.28
C ILE A 232 -11.21 1.93 15.40
N LYS A 233 -10.49 2.72 16.21
CA LYS A 233 -10.76 4.16 16.38
C LYS A 233 -10.48 4.91 15.08
N GLY A 234 -11.43 5.71 14.63
CA GLY A 234 -11.27 6.61 13.49
C GLY A 234 -11.69 6.01 12.16
N SER A 235 -11.21 6.59 11.08
CA SER A 235 -11.56 6.23 9.71
C SER A 235 -10.52 5.30 9.08
N VAL A 236 -11.01 4.41 8.22
CA VAL A 236 -10.21 3.45 7.45
C VAL A 236 -10.39 3.73 5.96
N PRO A 237 -9.36 3.58 5.12
CA PRO A 237 -9.46 3.79 3.68
C PRO A 237 -10.55 2.93 3.03
N GLY A 238 -11.14 3.43 1.95
CA GLY A 238 -12.12 2.70 1.15
C GLY A 238 -13.58 2.97 1.47
N CYS A 239 -14.46 2.41 0.65
CA CYS A 239 -15.91 2.45 0.83
C CYS A 239 -16.40 1.33 1.75
N LYS A 240 -17.69 1.30 2.08
CA LYS A 240 -18.32 0.15 2.73
C LYS A 240 -18.19 -1.07 1.82
N GLY A 241 -17.86 -2.23 2.37
CA GLY A 241 -17.64 -3.46 1.62
C GLY A 241 -16.26 -3.60 0.97
N SER A 242 -15.37 -2.60 1.05
CA SER A 242 -14.00 -2.72 0.55
C SER A 242 -13.17 -3.66 1.43
N ILE A 243 -12.23 -4.35 0.77
CA ILE A 243 -11.26 -5.18 1.46
C ILE A 243 -10.12 -4.31 1.96
N VAL A 244 -9.69 -4.60 3.16
CA VAL A 244 -8.56 -3.94 3.83
C VAL A 244 -7.60 -4.99 4.38
N ILE A 245 -6.32 -4.63 4.44
CA ILE A 245 -5.28 -5.42 5.06
C ILE A 245 -5.01 -4.80 6.43
N ILE A 246 -4.94 -5.61 7.46
CA ILE A 246 -4.71 -5.17 8.84
C ILE A 246 -3.41 -5.81 9.29
N GLU A 247 -2.45 -5.00 9.67
CA GLU A 247 -1.12 -5.41 10.11
C GLU A 247 -0.94 -5.00 11.59
N LYS A 248 -0.33 -5.92 12.38
CA LYS A 248 -0.12 -5.74 13.84
C LYS A 248 1.29 -5.27 14.12
#